data_e5fd3b0e2425c2256ac604583a3ce7c5
#
_entry.id   e5fd3b0e2425c2256ac604583a3ce7c5
#
_cell.length_a   1.000
_cell.length_b   1.000
_cell.length_c   1.000
_cell.angle_alpha   90.00
_cell.angle_beta   90.00
_cell.angle_gamma   90.00
#
_symmetry.space_group_name_H-M   'P 1'
#
loop_
_entity.id
_entity.type
_entity.pdbx_description
1 polymer ?
#
loop_
_entity_poly.entity_id
_entity_poly.type
_entity_poly.pdbx_seq_one_letter_code
_entity_poly.pdbx_strand_id
1 'polypeptide(L)'
;MIQQVEKLKEIINQNSMGHLPLPYRVDLMKRIGNARIVQKILCECCKKACSCFSEEFGAENLLYSALFEIDSYLYKNKGTIESISVSVERLRNYAEQSIESCEDMAGWAIIALGYAIQNDAASILEIEDYNGEDDNAFDFESWNADFICSIAYSGSNPFVEIGNVEKRKEYWLWYAKMVGEVTQNPNIEHLLLSEYRSGSSSIDIPARNQFDDTIEAQFKDILFYIMDCKSQKLKEGLEYNILFVSCAFSLSC
;
A
#
# COMPACT_ATOMS: atom_id res chain seq x y z
N MET A 1 -12.96 12.27 -16.77
CA MET A 1 -12.60 10.99 -16.13
C MET A 1 -12.49 9.83 -17.12
N ILE A 2 -13.51 9.51 -17.95
CA ILE A 2 -13.47 8.35 -18.89
C ILE A 2 -12.24 8.36 -19.81
N GLN A 3 -11.93 9.48 -20.47
CA GLN A 3 -10.73 9.60 -21.30
C GLN A 3 -9.42 9.37 -20.52
N GLN A 4 -9.38 9.78 -19.25
CA GLN A 4 -8.22 9.58 -18.40
C GLN A 4 -8.04 8.09 -18.06
N VAL A 5 -9.13 7.41 -17.73
CA VAL A 5 -9.10 5.95 -17.46
C VAL A 5 -8.57 5.18 -18.68
N GLU A 6 -9.04 5.50 -19.89
CA GLU A 6 -8.55 4.84 -21.10
C GLU A 6 -7.05 5.14 -21.36
N LYS A 7 -6.62 6.38 -21.12
CA LYS A 7 -5.19 6.73 -21.20
C LYS A 7 -4.34 5.91 -20.20
N LEU A 8 -4.80 5.74 -18.96
CA LEU A 8 -4.10 4.90 -17.97
C LEU A 8 -3.99 3.46 -18.43
N LYS A 9 -5.06 2.89 -19.00
CA LYS A 9 -5.04 1.52 -19.55
C LYS A 9 -4.03 1.37 -20.67
N GLU A 10 -3.91 2.36 -21.56
CA GLU A 10 -2.89 2.36 -22.63
C GLU A 10 -1.48 2.34 -22.04
N ILE A 11 -1.20 3.20 -21.06
CA ILE A 11 0.09 3.29 -20.37
C ILE A 11 0.44 1.94 -19.71
N ILE A 12 -0.49 1.35 -18.96
CA ILE A 12 -0.30 0.06 -18.30
C ILE A 12 0.00 -1.03 -19.32
N ASN A 13 -0.74 -1.08 -20.43
CA ASN A 13 -0.57 -2.08 -21.46
C ASN A 13 0.77 -1.97 -22.23
N GLN A 14 1.29 -0.75 -22.36
CA GLN A 14 2.57 -0.48 -23.02
C GLN A 14 3.78 -0.65 -22.10
N ASN A 15 3.58 -0.63 -20.78
CA ASN A 15 4.65 -0.77 -19.81
C ASN A 15 5.12 -2.23 -19.73
N SER A 16 6.40 -2.46 -20.02
CA SER A 16 6.99 -3.82 -20.05
C SER A 16 7.03 -4.50 -18.67
N MET A 17 7.02 -3.71 -17.59
CA MET A 17 6.96 -4.21 -16.22
C MET A 17 5.51 -4.40 -15.74
N GLY A 18 4.50 -4.03 -16.55
CA GLY A 18 3.08 -4.03 -16.14
C GLY A 18 2.75 -3.02 -15.05
N HIS A 19 3.61 -2.04 -14.83
CA HIS A 19 3.50 -1.03 -13.78
C HIS A 19 2.81 0.25 -14.29
N LEU A 20 2.04 0.92 -13.42
CA LEU A 20 1.54 2.27 -13.66
C LEU A 20 2.44 3.28 -12.94
N PRO A 21 3.31 4.01 -13.66
CA PRO A 21 4.29 4.90 -13.07
C PRO A 21 3.66 6.00 -12.21
N LEU A 22 4.37 6.39 -11.14
CA LEU A 22 3.93 7.39 -10.18
C LEU A 22 3.50 8.73 -10.82
N PRO A 23 4.19 9.29 -11.85
CA PRO A 23 3.76 10.55 -12.47
C PRO A 23 2.30 10.56 -12.94
N TYR A 24 1.82 9.44 -13.49
CA TYR A 24 0.43 9.32 -13.95
C TYR A 24 -0.56 9.21 -12.80
N ARG A 25 -0.17 8.57 -11.69
CA ARG A 25 -0.99 8.48 -10.49
C ARG A 25 -1.10 9.84 -9.79
N VAL A 26 0.00 10.58 -9.70
CA VAL A 26 0.01 11.94 -9.14
C VAL A 26 -0.84 12.90 -10.00
N ASP A 27 -0.71 12.87 -11.33
CA ASP A 27 -1.57 13.67 -12.22
C ASP A 27 -3.06 13.34 -12.01
N LEU A 28 -3.38 12.06 -11.84
CA LEU A 28 -4.73 11.61 -11.55
C LEU A 28 -5.23 12.14 -10.20
N MET A 29 -4.44 12.03 -9.13
CA MET A 29 -4.80 12.51 -7.78
C MET A 29 -5.00 14.04 -7.79
N LYS A 30 -4.12 14.79 -8.46
CA LYS A 30 -4.26 16.24 -8.65
C LYS A 30 -5.56 16.62 -9.37
N ARG A 31 -5.94 15.85 -10.39
CA ARG A 31 -7.19 16.08 -11.14
C ARG A 31 -8.43 15.76 -10.32
N ILE A 32 -8.37 14.76 -9.46
CA ILE A 32 -9.46 14.45 -8.50
C ILE A 32 -9.61 15.61 -7.53
N GLY A 33 -8.52 16.20 -7.04
CA GLY A 33 -8.49 17.41 -6.23
C GLY A 33 -9.25 17.31 -4.91
N ASN A 34 -9.50 16.09 -4.43
CA ASN A 34 -10.25 15.84 -3.19
C ASN A 34 -9.58 14.70 -2.42
N ALA A 35 -8.91 15.04 -1.31
CA ALA A 35 -8.18 14.10 -0.49
C ALA A 35 -9.06 12.91 -0.03
N ARG A 36 -10.31 13.18 0.37
CA ARG A 36 -11.23 12.13 0.83
C ARG A 36 -11.56 11.12 -0.26
N ILE A 37 -11.71 11.55 -1.51
CA ILE A 37 -11.94 10.63 -2.64
C ILE A 37 -10.68 9.81 -2.89
N VAL A 38 -9.50 10.43 -2.84
CA VAL A 38 -8.22 9.70 -3.01
C VAL A 38 -8.03 8.69 -1.88
N GLN A 39 -8.31 9.06 -0.61
CA GLN A 39 -8.26 8.13 0.51
C GLN A 39 -9.18 6.92 0.33
N LYS A 40 -10.38 7.12 -0.22
CA LYS A 40 -11.30 6.02 -0.58
C LYS A 40 -10.72 5.12 -1.67
N ILE A 41 -10.11 5.68 -2.71
CA ILE A 41 -9.39 4.93 -3.75
C ILE A 41 -8.29 4.06 -3.13
N LEU A 42 -7.46 4.64 -2.26
CA LEU A 42 -6.40 3.90 -1.57
C LEU A 42 -6.95 2.81 -0.63
N CYS A 43 -8.09 3.06 0.00
CA CYS A 43 -8.79 2.06 0.81
C CYS A 43 -9.25 0.86 -0.05
N GLU A 44 -9.80 1.10 -1.23
CA GLU A 44 -10.15 0.02 -2.16
C GLU A 44 -8.91 -0.75 -2.63
N CYS A 45 -7.77 -0.08 -2.82
CA CYS A 45 -6.48 -0.75 -3.11
C CYS A 45 -6.07 -1.70 -1.97
N CYS A 46 -6.16 -1.25 -0.72
CA CYS A 46 -5.87 -2.09 0.44
C CYS A 46 -6.82 -3.29 0.53
N LYS A 47 -8.12 -3.09 0.31
CA LYS A 47 -9.10 -4.18 0.26
C LYS A 47 -8.74 -5.19 -0.84
N LYS A 48 -8.37 -4.72 -2.03
CA LYS A 48 -7.97 -5.58 -3.15
C LYS A 48 -6.72 -6.38 -2.83
N ALA A 49 -5.71 -5.78 -2.23
CA ALA A 49 -4.50 -6.49 -1.80
C ALA A 49 -4.83 -7.54 -0.74
N CYS A 50 -5.60 -7.18 0.29
CA CYS A 50 -5.99 -8.10 1.36
C CYS A 50 -6.82 -9.28 0.85
N SER A 51 -7.57 -9.13 -0.25
CA SER A 51 -8.34 -10.24 -0.83
C SER A 51 -7.50 -11.42 -1.33
N CYS A 52 -6.18 -11.22 -1.47
CA CYS A 52 -5.26 -12.28 -1.88
C CYS A 52 -4.82 -13.20 -0.74
N PHE A 53 -5.13 -12.83 0.51
CA PHE A 53 -4.70 -13.57 1.69
C PHE A 53 -5.87 -14.33 2.29
N SER A 54 -5.68 -15.62 2.58
CA SER A 54 -6.72 -16.48 3.10
C SER A 54 -7.00 -16.21 4.59
N GLU A 55 -8.24 -16.49 5.01
CA GLU A 55 -8.78 -16.28 6.37
C GLU A 55 -8.10 -17.10 7.49
N GLU A 56 -7.01 -17.81 7.24
CA GLU A 56 -6.32 -18.63 8.26
C GLU A 56 -5.69 -17.80 9.38
N PHE A 57 -5.62 -16.50 9.24
CA PHE A 57 -5.20 -15.59 10.29
C PHE A 57 -6.41 -15.24 11.16
N GLY A 58 -6.44 -15.74 12.38
CA GLY A 58 -7.56 -15.69 13.32
C GLY A 58 -8.19 -14.30 13.51
N ALA A 59 -9.31 -14.24 14.21
CA ALA A 59 -10.15 -13.04 14.43
C ALA A 59 -9.42 -11.83 15.08
N GLU A 60 -8.18 -11.98 15.47
CA GLU A 60 -7.26 -10.94 15.95
C GLU A 60 -6.35 -10.37 14.86
N ASN A 61 -6.68 -10.59 13.60
CA ASN A 61 -5.87 -10.09 12.50
C ASN A 61 -5.84 -8.55 12.52
N LEU A 62 -4.71 -8.00 12.95
CA LEU A 62 -4.49 -6.57 13.08
C LEU A 62 -4.67 -5.84 11.75
N LEU A 63 -4.33 -6.48 10.64
CA LEU A 63 -4.47 -5.99 9.29
C LEU A 63 -5.95 -5.70 8.94
N TYR A 64 -6.82 -6.70 9.12
CA TYR A 64 -8.26 -6.52 8.87
C TYR A 64 -8.91 -5.58 9.87
N SER A 65 -8.46 -5.57 11.13
CA SER A 65 -8.96 -4.65 12.16
C SER A 65 -8.67 -3.21 11.78
N ALA A 66 -7.43 -2.88 11.41
CA ALA A 66 -7.05 -1.54 11.00
C ALA A 66 -7.78 -1.11 9.71
N LEU A 67 -7.87 -2.00 8.72
CA LEU A 67 -8.59 -1.73 7.48
C LEU A 67 -10.09 -1.52 7.72
N PHE A 68 -10.70 -2.25 8.63
CA PHE A 68 -12.11 -2.10 9.01
C PHE A 68 -12.39 -0.75 9.68
N GLU A 69 -11.51 -0.27 10.57
CA GLU A 69 -11.61 1.07 11.17
C GLU A 69 -11.55 2.16 10.10
N ILE A 70 -10.58 2.05 9.18
CA ILE A 70 -10.42 3.00 8.07
C ILE A 70 -11.66 2.99 7.16
N ASP A 71 -12.13 1.82 6.77
CA ASP A 71 -13.33 1.65 5.95
C ASP A 71 -14.57 2.28 6.60
N SER A 72 -14.77 1.96 7.89
CA SER A 72 -15.89 2.49 8.67
C SER A 72 -15.85 4.02 8.76
N TYR A 73 -14.66 4.60 8.93
CA TYR A 73 -14.46 6.04 8.92
C TYR A 73 -14.74 6.64 7.53
N LEU A 74 -14.22 6.03 6.47
CA LEU A 74 -14.31 6.57 5.10
C LEU A 74 -15.73 6.49 4.51
N TYR A 75 -16.43 5.38 4.72
CA TYR A 75 -17.71 5.09 4.05
C TYR A 75 -18.93 5.19 4.95
N LYS A 76 -18.78 4.88 6.24
CA LYS A 76 -19.91 4.78 7.18
C LYS A 76 -19.96 5.95 8.16
N ASN A 77 -18.99 6.88 8.10
CA ASN A 77 -18.81 7.98 9.04
C ASN A 77 -18.81 7.49 10.50
N LYS A 78 -18.19 6.33 10.75
CA LYS A 78 -18.06 5.72 12.08
C LYS A 78 -16.58 5.68 12.47
N GLY A 79 -16.30 5.82 13.78
CA GLY A 79 -14.94 5.91 14.27
C GLY A 79 -14.37 7.34 14.21
N THR A 80 -13.15 7.50 14.64
CA THR A 80 -12.44 8.78 14.72
C THR A 80 -11.02 8.62 14.16
N ILE A 81 -10.35 9.74 13.90
CA ILE A 81 -8.93 9.74 13.51
C ILE A 81 -8.08 9.09 14.61
N GLU A 82 -8.42 9.31 15.88
CA GLU A 82 -7.73 8.73 17.02
C GLU A 82 -7.87 7.20 17.05
N SER A 83 -9.06 6.64 16.73
CA SER A 83 -9.24 5.19 16.65
C SER A 83 -8.44 4.57 15.52
N ILE A 84 -8.38 5.24 14.37
CA ILE A 84 -7.52 4.83 13.24
C ILE A 84 -6.05 4.87 13.66
N SER A 85 -5.60 5.96 14.31
CA SER A 85 -4.22 6.10 14.77
C SER A 85 -3.80 4.94 15.67
N VAL A 86 -4.64 4.56 16.62
CA VAL A 86 -4.37 3.44 17.53
C VAL A 86 -4.27 2.11 16.77
N SER A 87 -5.17 1.87 15.82
CA SER A 87 -5.18 0.62 15.04
C SER A 87 -3.99 0.53 14.09
N VAL A 88 -3.64 1.63 13.46
CA VAL A 88 -2.49 1.74 12.54
C VAL A 88 -1.17 1.58 13.31
N GLU A 89 -1.04 2.17 14.50
CA GLU A 89 0.16 2.03 15.33
C GLU A 89 0.35 0.60 15.84
N ARG A 90 -0.72 -0.09 16.19
CA ARG A 90 -0.65 -1.52 16.53
C ARG A 90 -0.20 -2.37 15.35
N LEU A 91 -0.74 -2.10 14.16
CA LEU A 91 -0.34 -2.78 12.93
C LEU A 91 1.12 -2.51 12.59
N ARG A 92 1.59 -1.26 12.76
CA ARG A 92 2.97 -0.87 12.54
C ARG A 92 3.92 -1.61 13.46
N ASN A 93 3.65 -1.62 14.77
CA ASN A 93 4.48 -2.34 15.75
C ASN A 93 4.58 -3.84 15.45
N TYR A 94 3.57 -4.42 14.82
CA TYR A 94 3.60 -5.79 14.33
C TYR A 94 4.45 -5.91 13.05
N ALA A 95 4.19 -5.04 12.06
CA ALA A 95 4.85 -5.08 10.75
C ALA A 95 6.37 -4.77 10.83
N GLU A 96 6.82 -3.98 11.82
CA GLU A 96 8.24 -3.71 12.05
C GLU A 96 9.03 -4.94 12.53
N GLN A 97 8.34 -5.97 13.04
CA GLN A 97 8.98 -7.20 13.52
C GLN A 97 9.21 -8.23 12.42
N SER A 98 8.53 -8.08 11.28
CA SER A 98 8.56 -9.02 10.18
C SER A 98 8.21 -8.30 8.88
N ILE A 99 9.16 -8.22 7.94
CA ILE A 99 8.90 -7.78 6.57
C ILE A 99 9.31 -8.94 5.66
N GLU A 100 8.57 -10.03 5.71
CA GLU A 100 8.96 -11.27 5.03
C GLU A 100 7.92 -11.75 4.01
N SER A 101 6.73 -11.11 3.95
CA SER A 101 5.65 -11.62 3.12
C SER A 101 4.87 -10.54 2.37
N CYS A 102 4.13 -10.95 1.33
CA CYS A 102 3.17 -10.06 0.65
C CYS A 102 2.07 -9.56 1.57
N GLU A 103 1.76 -10.28 2.63
CA GLU A 103 0.81 -9.87 3.67
C GLU A 103 1.35 -8.71 4.49
N ASP A 104 2.64 -8.75 4.85
CA ASP A 104 3.32 -7.63 5.51
C ASP A 104 3.28 -6.39 4.63
N MET A 105 3.49 -6.54 3.32
CA MET A 105 3.34 -5.44 2.35
C MET A 105 1.91 -4.87 2.35
N ALA A 106 0.87 -5.70 2.44
CA ALA A 106 -0.50 -5.21 2.57
C ALA A 106 -0.72 -4.46 3.90
N GLY A 107 -0.08 -4.91 4.98
CA GLY A 107 -0.04 -4.19 6.26
C GLY A 107 0.57 -2.80 6.13
N TRP A 108 1.71 -2.70 5.47
CA TRP A 108 2.36 -1.41 5.21
C TRP A 108 1.53 -0.48 4.34
N ALA A 109 0.78 -1.00 3.36
CA ALA A 109 -0.15 -0.20 2.58
C ALA A 109 -1.26 0.42 3.45
N ILE A 110 -1.79 -0.35 4.42
CA ILE A 110 -2.81 0.14 5.37
C ILE A 110 -2.21 1.20 6.29
N ILE A 111 -0.96 1.02 6.75
CA ILE A 111 -0.24 2.01 7.56
C ILE A 111 -0.07 3.32 6.77
N ALA A 112 0.36 3.23 5.51
CA ALA A 112 0.50 4.37 4.63
C ALA A 112 -0.81 5.14 4.44
N LEU A 113 -1.92 4.43 4.20
CA LEU A 113 -3.26 5.01 4.10
C LEU A 113 -3.68 5.66 5.43
N GLY A 114 -3.41 5.01 6.56
CA GLY A 114 -3.74 5.55 7.88
C GLY A 114 -3.03 6.88 8.15
N TYR A 115 -1.77 7.00 7.78
CA TYR A 115 -1.04 8.27 7.89
C TYR A 115 -1.57 9.34 6.95
N ALA A 116 -1.94 8.99 5.72
CA ALA A 116 -2.58 9.93 4.81
C ALA A 116 -3.90 10.49 5.39
N ILE A 117 -4.69 9.65 6.05
CA ILE A 117 -5.94 10.08 6.70
C ILE A 117 -5.66 10.99 7.91
N GLN A 118 -4.68 10.64 8.76
CA GLN A 118 -4.32 11.41 9.94
C GLN A 118 -3.82 12.82 9.59
N ASN A 119 -3.15 12.96 8.46
CA ASN A 119 -2.62 14.23 7.97
C ASN A 119 -3.57 14.96 7.03
N ASP A 120 -4.80 14.47 6.84
CA ASP A 120 -5.78 14.98 5.86
C ASP A 120 -5.16 15.10 4.44
N ALA A 121 -4.31 14.16 4.09
CA ALA A 121 -3.57 14.13 2.85
C ALA A 121 -4.19 13.18 1.82
N ALA A 122 -3.96 13.46 0.54
CA ALA A 122 -4.35 12.57 -0.55
C ALA A 122 -3.41 11.34 -0.65
N SER A 123 -2.16 11.50 -0.25
CA SER A 123 -1.15 10.42 -0.25
C SER A 123 -0.07 10.75 0.76
N ILE A 124 0.88 9.81 0.99
CA ILE A 124 2.08 10.08 1.79
C ILE A 124 2.96 11.13 1.13
N LEU A 125 3.08 11.11 -0.21
CA LEU A 125 3.78 12.14 -0.95
C LEU A 125 2.95 13.42 -0.97
N GLU A 126 3.57 14.54 -0.61
CA GLU A 126 2.99 15.86 -0.83
C GLU A 126 2.92 16.12 -2.34
N ILE A 127 1.70 16.15 -2.86
CA ILE A 127 1.45 16.28 -4.31
C ILE A 127 2.03 17.60 -4.85
N GLU A 128 2.12 18.64 -4.02
CA GLU A 128 2.58 19.97 -4.44
C GLU A 128 4.08 20.02 -4.75
N ASP A 129 4.89 19.28 -3.99
CA ASP A 129 6.36 19.26 -4.11
C ASP A 129 6.88 18.15 -5.04
N TYR A 130 5.98 17.43 -5.70
CA TYR A 130 6.35 16.32 -6.55
C TYR A 130 6.99 16.79 -7.87
N ASN A 131 8.19 16.27 -8.18
CA ASN A 131 9.03 16.68 -9.31
C ASN A 131 8.93 15.79 -10.55
N GLY A 132 8.16 14.72 -10.51
CA GLY A 132 7.95 13.82 -11.64
C GLY A 132 8.77 12.53 -11.61
N GLU A 133 9.39 12.20 -10.48
CA GLU A 133 10.09 10.93 -10.28
C GLU A 133 9.12 9.74 -10.19
N ASP A 134 9.62 8.52 -10.45
CA ASP A 134 8.87 7.29 -10.25
C ASP A 134 9.13 6.68 -8.85
N ASP A 135 8.36 5.67 -8.46
CA ASP A 135 8.38 5.07 -7.12
C ASP A 135 9.78 4.63 -6.66
N ASN A 136 10.66 4.23 -7.57
CA ASN A 136 12.02 3.82 -7.25
C ASN A 136 12.95 4.95 -6.81
N ALA A 137 12.54 6.20 -6.96
CA ALA A 137 13.29 7.35 -6.48
C ALA A 137 13.02 7.66 -5.00
N PHE A 138 12.06 6.98 -4.40
CA PHE A 138 11.61 7.21 -3.03
C PHE A 138 11.96 6.05 -2.12
N ASP A 139 12.22 6.37 -0.85
CA ASP A 139 12.38 5.37 0.20
C ASP A 139 11.03 4.67 0.47
N PHE A 140 11.10 3.46 0.99
CA PHE A 140 9.95 2.60 1.27
C PHE A 140 8.86 3.32 2.09
N GLU A 141 9.26 4.08 3.12
CA GLU A 141 8.33 4.82 3.97
C GLU A 141 7.58 5.94 3.23
N SER A 142 8.07 6.35 2.07
CA SER A 142 7.44 7.38 1.23
C SER A 142 6.56 6.80 0.12
N TRP A 143 6.51 5.47 -0.03
CA TRP A 143 5.68 4.87 -1.06
C TRP A 143 4.19 5.03 -0.74
N ASN A 144 3.42 5.29 -1.80
CA ASN A 144 1.96 5.36 -1.69
C ASN A 144 1.34 3.98 -1.49
N ALA A 145 0.22 3.94 -0.78
CA ALA A 145 -0.51 2.71 -0.51
C ALA A 145 -0.88 1.94 -1.78
N ASP A 146 -1.22 2.61 -2.88
CA ASP A 146 -1.55 1.97 -4.16
C ASP A 146 -0.38 1.20 -4.77
N PHE A 147 0.86 1.75 -4.68
CA PHE A 147 2.05 1.06 -5.14
C PHE A 147 2.40 -0.13 -4.25
N ILE A 148 2.38 0.05 -2.93
CA ILE A 148 2.62 -1.03 -1.97
C ILE A 148 1.60 -2.17 -2.19
N CYS A 149 0.32 -1.84 -2.41
CA CYS A 149 -0.72 -2.81 -2.74
C CYS A 149 -0.43 -3.56 -4.05
N SER A 150 0.15 -2.89 -5.06
CA SER A 150 0.52 -3.55 -6.32
C SER A 150 1.61 -4.60 -6.11
N ILE A 151 2.56 -4.32 -5.22
CA ILE A 151 3.61 -5.27 -4.82
C ILE A 151 2.98 -6.45 -4.06
N ALA A 152 2.16 -6.17 -3.05
CA ALA A 152 1.45 -7.21 -2.28
C ALA A 152 0.62 -8.14 -3.18
N TYR A 153 -0.10 -7.56 -4.16
CA TYR A 153 -0.94 -8.32 -5.10
C TYR A 153 -0.14 -9.14 -6.10
N SER A 154 0.94 -8.58 -6.66
CA SER A 154 1.74 -9.23 -7.71
C SER A 154 2.87 -10.11 -7.17
N GLY A 155 3.23 -9.97 -5.92
CA GLY A 155 4.28 -10.74 -5.25
C GLY A 155 5.69 -10.19 -5.47
N SER A 156 5.87 -9.04 -6.13
CA SER A 156 7.22 -8.50 -6.39
C SER A 156 7.23 -7.00 -6.66
N ASN A 157 8.35 -6.36 -6.27
CA ASN A 157 8.64 -4.97 -6.62
C ASN A 157 9.22 -4.91 -8.05
N PRO A 158 8.58 -4.21 -9.02
CA PRO A 158 9.01 -4.18 -10.41
C PRO A 158 10.42 -3.60 -10.64
N PHE A 159 10.91 -2.79 -9.71
CA PHE A 159 12.23 -2.16 -9.81
C PHE A 159 13.36 -3.03 -9.26
N VAL A 160 13.04 -4.10 -8.55
CA VAL A 160 13.99 -5.06 -8.01
C VAL A 160 13.95 -6.35 -8.82
N GLU A 161 12.75 -6.82 -9.10
CA GLU A 161 12.52 -8.04 -9.84
C GLU A 161 11.30 -7.88 -10.75
N ILE A 162 11.41 -8.35 -12.00
CA ILE A 162 10.30 -8.28 -12.95
C ILE A 162 9.06 -9.02 -12.41
N GLY A 163 9.25 -10.17 -11.77
CA GLY A 163 8.19 -10.94 -11.12
C GLY A 163 7.00 -11.24 -12.04
N ASN A 164 5.80 -11.24 -11.47
CA ASN A 164 4.57 -11.54 -12.22
C ASN A 164 3.98 -10.28 -12.88
N VAL A 165 4.47 -9.98 -14.07
CA VAL A 165 4.04 -8.83 -14.90
C VAL A 165 2.53 -8.84 -15.16
N GLU A 166 1.94 -10.01 -15.45
CA GLU A 166 0.51 -10.12 -15.79
C GLU A 166 -0.37 -9.84 -14.59
N LYS A 167 -0.02 -10.36 -13.39
CA LYS A 167 -0.71 -10.05 -12.15
C LYS A 167 -0.64 -8.56 -11.81
N ARG A 168 0.54 -7.96 -12.00
CA ARG A 168 0.72 -6.53 -11.76
C ARG A 168 -0.11 -5.69 -12.72
N LYS A 169 -0.13 -6.07 -13.98
CA LYS A 169 -0.95 -5.45 -15.02
C LYS A 169 -2.45 -5.58 -14.71
N GLU A 170 -2.89 -6.76 -14.27
CA GLU A 170 -4.26 -6.99 -13.81
C GLU A 170 -4.65 -6.02 -12.69
N TYR A 171 -3.79 -5.87 -11.67
CA TYR A 171 -4.01 -4.94 -10.57
C TYR A 171 -4.17 -3.49 -11.07
N TRP A 172 -3.26 -3.00 -11.90
CA TRP A 172 -3.32 -1.62 -12.38
C TRP A 172 -4.47 -1.36 -13.37
N LEU A 173 -4.87 -2.34 -14.16
CA LEU A 173 -6.07 -2.24 -15.00
C LEU A 173 -7.34 -2.19 -14.15
N TRP A 174 -7.40 -3.00 -13.10
CA TRP A 174 -8.46 -2.93 -12.11
C TRP A 174 -8.46 -1.56 -11.41
N TYR A 175 -7.30 -1.06 -10.97
CA TYR A 175 -7.14 0.26 -10.35
C TYR A 175 -7.71 1.36 -11.26
N ALA A 176 -7.32 1.41 -12.52
CA ALA A 176 -7.80 2.41 -13.46
C ALA A 176 -9.33 2.41 -13.59
N LYS A 177 -9.95 1.21 -13.65
CA LYS A 177 -11.41 1.06 -13.68
C LYS A 177 -12.04 1.55 -12.38
N MET A 178 -11.57 1.08 -11.24
CA MET A 178 -12.07 1.41 -9.90
C MET A 178 -12.01 2.92 -9.64
N VAL A 179 -10.91 3.59 -9.99
CA VAL A 179 -10.81 5.05 -9.88
C VAL A 179 -11.89 5.77 -10.66
N GLY A 180 -12.21 5.31 -11.89
CA GLY A 180 -13.30 5.85 -12.68
C GLY A 180 -14.65 5.73 -11.99
N GLU A 181 -14.89 4.62 -11.34
CA GLU A 181 -16.15 4.33 -10.63
C GLU A 181 -16.26 5.12 -9.32
N VAL A 182 -15.23 5.13 -8.47
CA VAL A 182 -15.19 5.87 -7.20
C VAL A 182 -15.35 7.37 -7.43
N THR A 183 -14.73 7.93 -8.47
CA THR A 183 -14.86 9.36 -8.77
C THR A 183 -16.25 9.76 -9.28
N GLN A 184 -16.96 8.84 -9.93
CA GLN A 184 -18.34 9.08 -10.36
C GLN A 184 -19.32 8.91 -9.21
N ASN A 185 -19.06 7.98 -8.31
CA ASN A 185 -19.94 7.71 -7.18
C ASN A 185 -19.14 7.42 -5.89
N PRO A 186 -18.65 8.48 -5.21
CA PRO A 186 -17.76 8.33 -4.04
C PRO A 186 -18.40 7.69 -2.81
N ASN A 187 -19.72 7.46 -2.84
CA ASN A 187 -20.45 6.86 -1.72
C ASN A 187 -20.68 5.36 -1.89
N ILE A 188 -20.32 4.80 -3.04
CA ILE A 188 -20.37 3.36 -3.26
C ILE A 188 -19.07 2.74 -2.78
N GLU A 189 -19.19 1.76 -1.90
CA GLU A 189 -18.14 0.85 -1.50
C GLU A 189 -18.02 -0.25 -2.58
N HIS A 190 -16.84 -0.35 -3.22
CA HIS A 190 -16.65 -1.27 -4.35
C HIS A 190 -16.32 -2.69 -3.91
N LEU A 191 -15.62 -2.82 -2.77
CA LEU A 191 -15.28 -4.10 -2.18
C LEU A 191 -15.79 -4.13 -0.75
N LEU A 192 -16.68 -5.07 -0.44
CA LEU A 192 -17.23 -5.23 0.91
C LEU A 192 -16.31 -6.10 1.76
N LEU A 193 -15.76 -5.55 2.85
CA LEU A 193 -14.95 -6.33 3.79
C LEU A 193 -15.69 -7.49 4.43
N SER A 194 -17.02 -7.41 4.54
CA SER A 194 -17.87 -8.48 5.05
C SER A 194 -17.86 -9.73 4.18
N GLU A 195 -17.62 -9.59 2.88
CA GLU A 195 -17.55 -10.72 1.95
C GLU A 195 -16.29 -11.56 2.16
N TYR A 196 -15.22 -10.96 2.71
CA TYR A 196 -13.98 -11.66 3.05
C TYR A 196 -14.06 -12.43 4.35
N ARG A 197 -15.06 -12.16 5.22
CA ARG A 197 -15.29 -12.89 6.48
C ARG A 197 -16.17 -14.12 6.32
N SER A 198 -16.91 -14.24 5.24
CA SER A 198 -17.91 -15.27 5.05
C SER A 198 -17.48 -16.39 4.11
N GLY A 199 -16.26 -16.84 4.13
CA GLY A 199 -15.61 -17.99 3.46
C GLY A 199 -16.46 -18.96 2.62
N SER A 200 -17.36 -18.43 1.76
CA SER A 200 -18.23 -19.26 0.94
C SER A 200 -18.34 -18.78 -0.51
N SER A 201 -17.22 -18.53 -1.14
CA SER A 201 -17.19 -18.58 -2.59
C SER A 201 -15.95 -19.35 -3.02
N SER A 202 -16.20 -20.46 -3.70
CA SER A 202 -15.22 -21.29 -4.36
C SER A 202 -14.52 -20.48 -5.48
N ILE A 203 -13.67 -19.57 -5.09
CA ILE A 203 -12.59 -19.11 -5.94
C ILE A 203 -11.50 -20.15 -5.72
N ASP A 204 -11.17 -20.93 -6.75
CA ASP A 204 -9.96 -21.73 -6.78
C ASP A 204 -8.76 -20.80 -6.56
N ILE A 205 -8.44 -20.57 -5.29
CA ILE A 205 -7.19 -19.94 -4.89
C ILE A 205 -6.13 -21.01 -5.16
N PRO A 206 -5.17 -20.75 -6.06
CA PRO A 206 -4.08 -21.69 -6.24
C PRO A 206 -3.46 -21.92 -4.87
N ALA A 207 -3.35 -23.19 -4.49
CA ALA A 207 -2.71 -23.61 -3.24
C ALA A 207 -1.42 -22.83 -3.05
N ARG A 208 -1.22 -22.34 -1.82
CA ARG A 208 -0.03 -21.63 -1.33
C ARG A 208 1.19 -22.20 -2.04
N ASN A 209 1.59 -21.55 -3.14
CA ASN A 209 2.83 -21.90 -3.79
C ASN A 209 3.91 -21.66 -2.74
N GLN A 210 4.69 -22.70 -2.46
CA GLN A 210 5.90 -22.60 -1.68
C GLN A 210 6.59 -21.30 -2.15
N PHE A 211 6.63 -20.31 -1.24
CA PHE A 211 7.42 -19.12 -1.46
C PHE A 211 8.82 -19.63 -1.77
N ASP A 212 9.29 -19.31 -2.95
CA ASP A 212 10.65 -19.64 -3.35
C ASP A 212 11.58 -18.98 -2.33
N ASP A 213 12.43 -19.77 -1.67
CA ASP A 213 13.43 -19.31 -0.69
C ASP A 213 14.27 -18.13 -1.24
N THR A 214 14.27 -17.98 -2.55
CA THR A 214 14.85 -16.88 -3.31
C THR A 214 14.20 -15.53 -3.00
N ILE A 215 12.87 -15.47 -2.79
CA ILE A 215 12.15 -14.22 -2.49
C ILE A 215 12.48 -13.76 -1.07
N GLU A 216 12.53 -14.68 -0.11
CA GLU A 216 12.93 -14.38 1.27
C GLU A 216 14.37 -13.85 1.34
N ALA A 217 15.28 -14.45 0.57
CA ALA A 217 16.65 -13.99 0.46
C ALA A 217 16.75 -12.57 -0.14
N GLN A 218 15.95 -12.28 -1.19
CA GLN A 218 15.95 -10.98 -1.86
C GLN A 218 15.38 -9.86 -0.99
N PHE A 219 14.32 -10.13 -0.19
CA PHE A 219 13.82 -9.16 0.79
C PHE A 219 14.85 -8.86 1.88
N LYS A 220 15.58 -9.86 2.35
CA LYS A 220 16.71 -9.68 3.29
C LYS A 220 17.82 -8.84 2.68
N ASP A 221 18.13 -9.03 1.40
CA ASP A 221 19.14 -8.26 0.67
C ASP A 221 18.72 -6.80 0.49
N ILE A 222 17.44 -6.52 0.23
CA ILE A 222 16.89 -5.16 0.14
C ILE A 222 16.97 -4.46 1.50
N LEU A 223 16.56 -5.13 2.57
CA LEU A 223 16.70 -4.60 3.94
C LEU A 223 18.15 -4.33 4.29
N PHE A 224 19.05 -5.25 3.94
CA PHE A 224 20.48 -5.07 4.17
C PHE A 224 21.03 -3.87 3.38
N TYR A 225 20.59 -3.70 2.13
CA TYR A 225 20.95 -2.55 1.30
C TYR A 225 20.42 -1.23 1.87
N ILE A 226 19.15 -1.18 2.32
CA ILE A 226 18.56 -0.01 2.97
C ILE A 226 19.30 0.32 4.27
N MET A 227 19.61 -0.67 5.11
CA MET A 227 20.35 -0.50 6.35
C MET A 227 21.81 -0.07 6.10
N ASP A 228 22.43 -0.58 5.05
CA ASP A 228 23.80 -0.21 4.67
C ASP A 228 23.85 1.20 4.08
N CYS A 229 22.90 1.59 3.26
CA CYS A 229 22.74 2.98 2.78
C CYS A 229 22.50 3.96 3.94
N LYS A 230 21.66 3.63 4.92
CA LYS A 230 21.48 4.44 6.14
C LYS A 230 22.79 4.53 6.95
N SER A 231 23.53 3.43 7.05
CA SER A 231 24.84 3.38 7.75
C SER A 231 25.92 4.19 7.03
N GLN A 232 25.94 4.18 5.70
CA GLN A 232 26.88 5.00 4.91
C GLN A 232 26.53 6.49 4.97
N LYS A 233 25.26 6.88 4.85
CA LYS A 233 24.82 8.28 5.00
C LYS A 233 25.14 8.83 6.39
N LEU A 234 25.01 8.03 7.45
CA LEU A 234 25.45 8.39 8.81
C LEU A 234 26.96 8.58 8.92
N LYS A 235 27.77 7.81 8.19
CA LYS A 235 29.24 7.95 8.17
C LYS A 235 29.71 9.17 7.38
N GLU A 236 28.92 9.64 6.43
CA GLU A 236 29.24 10.81 5.60
C GLU A 236 28.84 12.15 6.24
N GLY A 237 28.33 12.16 7.48
CA GLY A 237 28.10 13.35 8.28
C GLY A 237 26.93 14.23 7.78
N LEU A 238 26.00 13.67 7.02
CA LEU A 238 24.76 14.33 6.64
C LEU A 238 23.81 14.30 7.85
N GLU A 239 23.85 15.38 8.65
CA GLU A 239 22.92 15.64 9.74
C GLU A 239 21.52 15.87 9.16
N TYR A 240 20.73 14.80 9.05
CA TYR A 240 19.28 14.93 9.02
C TYR A 240 18.79 14.92 10.46
N ASN A 241 17.93 15.87 10.80
CA ASN A 241 17.25 15.99 12.09
C ASN A 241 16.61 14.67 12.49
N ILE A 242 17.34 13.87 13.26
CA ILE A 242 16.85 12.63 13.86
C ILE A 242 16.06 13.04 15.11
N LEU A 243 14.76 13.28 14.94
CA LEU A 243 13.84 13.51 16.04
C LEU A 243 12.94 12.30 16.31
N PHE A 244 13.29 11.10 15.77
CA PHE A 244 12.45 9.90 15.94
C PHE A 244 13.19 8.59 16.22
N VAL A 245 14.35 8.61 16.86
CA VAL A 245 15.02 7.36 17.32
C VAL A 245 15.46 7.44 18.77
N SER A 246 14.67 8.03 19.65
CA SER A 246 15.05 8.14 21.06
C SER A 246 14.03 7.56 22.06
N CYS A 247 13.17 6.63 21.68
CA CYS A 247 12.25 5.97 22.61
C CYS A 247 12.33 4.44 22.69
N ALA A 248 13.29 3.78 22.03
CA ALA A 248 13.35 2.31 22.02
C ALA A 248 14.51 1.70 22.83
N PHE A 249 15.28 2.46 23.61
CA PHE A 249 16.34 1.91 24.49
C PHE A 249 16.24 2.45 25.90
N SER A 250 15.16 2.13 26.61
CA SER A 250 15.09 2.27 28.07
C SER A 250 14.00 1.40 28.66
N LEU A 251 14.17 0.08 28.60
CA LEU A 251 13.52 -0.86 29.52
C LEU A 251 14.27 -2.20 29.44
N SER A 252 15.46 -2.23 30.02
CA SER A 252 16.11 -3.46 30.48
C SER A 252 17.11 -3.06 31.56
N CYS A 253 16.65 -2.94 32.76
CA CYS A 253 17.30 -3.21 34.04
C CYS A 253 16.24 -3.60 35.03
#